data_897cd5b33b5d8b18a046ab7d9f3b0251
#
_entry.id   897cd5b33b5d8b18a046ab7d9f3b0251
#
_cell.length_a   1.000
_cell.length_b   1.000
_cell.length_c   1.000
_cell.angle_alpha   90.00
_cell.angle_beta   90.00
_cell.angle_gamma   90.00
#
_symmetry.space_group_name_H-M   'P 1'
#
loop_
_entity.id
_entity.type
_entity.pdbx_description
1 polymer ?
#
loop_
_entity_poly.entity_id
_entity_poly.type
_entity_poly.pdbx_seq_one_letter_code
_entity_poly.pdbx_strand_id
1 'polypeptide(L)'
;MDSMNKKIAYLLLLLMLIPVGSFAKEKRTFEIKDGHFYVNGKVTPILSGEMHYPRIPHQYWRHRLRMMRAMGLNTVATYVFWNLHETEPGKWDFEGDKNLAEYIRIAGEEGL
;
A
#
# COMPACT_ATOMS: atom_id res chain seq x y z
N MET A 1 42.80 -24.12 -22.37
CA MET A 1 41.44 -23.63 -22.59
C MET A 1 40.35 -24.33 -21.75
N ASP A 2 40.61 -25.49 -21.21
CA ASP A 2 39.61 -26.32 -20.51
C ASP A 2 39.36 -25.96 -19.03
N SER A 3 40.38 -25.48 -18.32
CA SER A 3 40.28 -25.16 -16.88
C SER A 3 39.50 -23.91 -16.58
N MET A 4 39.58 -22.90 -17.46
CA MET A 4 38.89 -21.61 -17.28
C MET A 4 37.37 -21.75 -17.53
N ASN A 5 36.99 -22.55 -18.52
CA ASN A 5 35.60 -22.83 -18.84
C ASN A 5 34.90 -23.62 -17.74
N LYS A 6 35.59 -24.55 -17.08
CA LYS A 6 35.06 -25.32 -15.93
C LYS A 6 34.83 -24.39 -14.72
N LYS A 7 35.75 -23.47 -14.44
CA LYS A 7 35.60 -22.48 -13.34
C LYS A 7 34.42 -21.55 -13.57
N ILE A 8 34.20 -21.07 -14.80
CA ILE A 8 33.06 -20.25 -15.17
C ILE A 8 31.76 -21.04 -15.05
N ALA A 9 31.73 -22.29 -15.49
CA ALA A 9 30.57 -23.17 -15.35
C ALA A 9 30.19 -23.43 -13.87
N TYR A 10 31.17 -23.67 -12.99
CA TYR A 10 30.93 -23.81 -11.55
C TYR A 10 30.44 -22.51 -10.91
N LEU A 11 30.96 -21.34 -11.34
CA LEU A 11 30.51 -20.03 -10.85
C LEU A 11 29.05 -19.75 -11.25
N LEU A 12 28.69 -20.09 -12.49
CA LEU A 12 27.31 -19.94 -12.97
C LEU A 12 26.36 -20.93 -12.28
N LEU A 13 26.81 -22.16 -12.00
CA LEU A 13 26.02 -23.13 -11.24
C LEU A 13 25.83 -22.70 -9.79
N LEU A 14 26.84 -22.10 -9.17
CA LEU A 14 26.73 -21.52 -7.81
C LEU A 14 25.76 -20.32 -7.74
N LEU A 15 25.72 -19.51 -8.80
CA LEU A 15 24.79 -18.38 -8.90
C LEU A 15 23.31 -18.83 -9.01
N MET A 16 23.05 -20.00 -9.58
CA MET A 16 21.71 -20.59 -9.68
C MET A 16 21.19 -21.19 -8.36
N LEU A 17 22.08 -21.40 -7.39
CA LEU A 17 21.74 -21.91 -6.05
C LEU A 17 21.38 -20.83 -5.04
N ILE A 18 21.36 -19.55 -5.45
CA ILE A 18 20.84 -18.48 -4.60
C ILE A 18 19.32 -18.71 -4.50
N PRO A 19 18.77 -19.07 -3.33
CA PRO A 19 17.34 -19.18 -3.19
C PRO A 19 16.76 -17.79 -3.50
N VAL A 20 15.99 -17.68 -4.56
CA VAL A 20 15.10 -16.53 -4.76
C VAL A 20 14.13 -16.60 -3.59
N GLY A 21 14.49 -15.91 -2.50
CA GLY A 21 13.66 -15.81 -1.33
C GLY A 21 12.29 -15.32 -1.80
N SER A 22 11.30 -16.19 -1.70
CA SER A 22 9.92 -15.81 -1.89
C SER A 22 9.66 -14.73 -0.84
N PHE A 23 9.62 -13.46 -1.23
CA PHE A 23 9.07 -12.39 -0.41
C PHE A 23 7.59 -12.69 -0.23
N ALA A 24 7.27 -13.61 0.67
CA ALA A 24 5.91 -13.82 1.12
C ALA A 24 5.46 -12.48 1.68
N LYS A 25 4.48 -11.84 1.02
CA LYS A 25 3.89 -10.60 1.49
C LYS A 25 3.35 -10.86 2.88
N GLU A 26 3.99 -10.27 3.88
CA GLU A 26 3.63 -10.46 5.28
C GLU A 26 2.15 -10.11 5.44
N LYS A 27 1.37 -11.07 5.98
CA LYS A 27 -0.07 -10.89 6.16
C LYS A 27 -0.28 -9.81 7.22
N ARG A 28 -0.76 -8.66 6.80
CA ARG A 28 -1.12 -7.58 7.73
C ARG A 28 -2.33 -8.01 8.56
N THR A 29 -2.26 -7.81 9.86
CA THR A 29 -3.35 -8.08 10.79
C THR A 29 -3.82 -6.79 11.43
N PHE A 30 -5.14 -6.70 11.67
CA PHE A 30 -5.76 -5.66 12.47
C PHE A 30 -6.72 -6.34 13.45
N GLU A 31 -6.55 -6.07 14.73
CA GLU A 31 -7.33 -6.69 15.80
C GLU A 31 -7.75 -5.63 16.81
N ILE A 32 -8.91 -5.86 17.45
CA ILE A 32 -9.37 -5.10 18.60
C ILE A 32 -9.39 -6.05 19.78
N LYS A 33 -8.59 -5.77 20.80
CA LYS A 33 -8.46 -6.61 21.97
C LYS A 33 -8.19 -5.76 23.19
N ASP A 34 -8.82 -6.09 24.33
CA ASP A 34 -8.63 -5.43 25.63
C ASP A 34 -8.73 -3.88 25.54
N GLY A 35 -9.66 -3.38 24.70
CA GLY A 35 -9.87 -1.94 24.50
C GLY A 35 -8.80 -1.24 23.66
N HIS A 36 -7.89 -1.98 23.02
CA HIS A 36 -6.82 -1.46 22.18
C HIS A 36 -6.91 -1.96 20.74
N PHE A 37 -6.39 -1.14 19.82
CA PHE A 37 -6.12 -1.55 18.44
C PHE A 37 -4.75 -2.18 18.32
N TYR A 38 -4.67 -3.32 17.63
CA TYR A 38 -3.42 -3.99 17.32
C TYR A 38 -3.23 -4.03 15.80
N VAL A 39 -2.12 -3.52 15.33
CA VAL A 39 -1.68 -3.63 13.93
C VAL A 39 -0.44 -4.51 13.91
N ASN A 40 -0.50 -5.63 13.20
CA ASN A 40 0.57 -6.62 13.14
C ASN A 40 1.03 -7.06 14.55
N GLY A 41 0.07 -7.32 15.45
CA GLY A 41 0.33 -7.75 16.84
C GLY A 41 0.86 -6.66 17.77
N LYS A 42 1.00 -5.41 17.32
CA LYS A 42 1.49 -4.29 18.13
C LYS A 42 0.37 -3.32 18.47
N VAL A 43 0.25 -2.93 19.75
CA VAL A 43 -0.68 -1.87 20.17
C VAL A 43 -0.39 -0.60 19.38
N THR A 44 -1.40 -0.10 18.69
CA THR A 44 -1.27 1.04 17.78
C THR A 44 -2.41 2.02 18.02
N PRO A 45 -2.17 3.17 18.66
CA PRO A 45 -3.19 4.22 18.73
C PRO A 45 -3.48 4.75 17.33
N ILE A 46 -4.77 4.93 17.03
CA ILE A 46 -5.20 5.48 15.74
C ILE A 46 -5.15 7.00 15.80
N LEU A 47 -4.22 7.58 15.05
CA LEU A 47 -4.07 9.02 14.86
C LEU A 47 -4.53 9.34 13.45
N SER A 48 -5.79 9.72 13.31
CA SER A 48 -6.45 9.87 12.02
C SER A 48 -6.64 11.32 11.61
N GLY A 49 -6.46 11.58 10.32
CA GLY A 49 -6.93 12.78 9.65
C GLY A 49 -7.92 12.41 8.55
N GLU A 50 -8.81 13.33 8.19
CA GLU A 50 -9.81 13.12 7.15
C GLU A 50 -9.39 13.81 5.85
N MET A 51 -9.39 13.05 4.74
CA MET A 51 -9.13 13.57 3.41
C MET A 51 -9.97 12.81 2.38
N HIS A 52 -10.94 13.50 1.79
CA HIS A 52 -11.83 12.92 0.79
C HIS A 52 -11.17 12.97 -0.59
N TYR A 53 -10.87 11.78 -1.14
CA TYR A 53 -10.16 11.63 -2.43
C TYR A 53 -10.79 12.44 -3.58
N PRO A 54 -12.14 12.51 -3.77
CA PRO A 54 -12.70 13.17 -4.94
C PRO A 54 -12.73 14.73 -4.81
N ARG A 55 -12.33 15.26 -3.66
CA ARG A 55 -12.21 16.73 -3.45
C ARG A 55 -10.83 17.27 -3.78
N ILE A 56 -9.90 16.38 -4.10
CA ILE A 56 -8.51 16.74 -4.40
C ILE A 56 -8.14 16.07 -5.73
N PRO A 57 -7.65 16.79 -6.72
CA PRO A 57 -7.19 16.20 -7.97
C PRO A 57 -6.17 15.08 -7.68
N HIS A 58 -6.30 13.93 -8.33
CA HIS A 58 -5.52 12.72 -8.03
C HIS A 58 -4.01 12.92 -8.10
N GLN A 59 -3.52 13.86 -8.92
CA GLN A 59 -2.10 14.21 -9.02
C GLN A 59 -1.52 14.72 -7.69
N TYR A 60 -2.35 15.26 -6.79
CA TYR A 60 -1.94 15.78 -5.50
C TYR A 60 -2.13 14.81 -4.33
N TRP A 61 -2.77 13.65 -4.52
CA TRP A 61 -3.05 12.71 -3.43
C TRP A 61 -1.79 12.31 -2.68
N ARG A 62 -0.76 11.87 -3.40
CA ARG A 62 0.51 11.45 -2.79
C ARG A 62 1.12 12.56 -1.94
N HIS A 63 1.20 13.77 -2.48
CA HIS A 63 1.76 14.91 -1.76
C HIS A 63 0.99 15.19 -0.48
N ARG A 64 -0.34 15.22 -0.53
CA ARG A 64 -1.21 15.50 0.63
C ARG A 64 -1.13 14.40 1.69
N LEU A 65 -1.16 13.13 1.27
CA LEU A 65 -1.03 11.99 2.17
C LEU A 65 0.34 11.98 2.86
N ARG A 66 1.40 12.28 2.13
CA ARG A 66 2.75 12.45 2.70
C ARG A 66 2.80 13.55 3.75
N MET A 67 2.13 14.67 3.52
CA MET A 67 2.02 15.74 4.52
C MET A 67 1.28 15.27 5.77
N MET A 68 0.17 14.54 5.62
CA MET A 68 -0.54 13.94 6.75
C MET A 68 0.38 13.03 7.57
N ARG A 69 1.17 12.19 6.90
CA ARG A 69 2.16 11.33 7.57
C ARG A 69 3.23 12.15 8.30
N ALA A 70 3.73 13.22 7.69
CA ALA A 70 4.71 14.13 8.29
C ALA A 70 4.16 14.87 9.53
N MET A 71 2.86 15.08 9.62
CA MET A 71 2.17 15.62 10.80
C MET A 71 2.07 14.59 11.95
N GLY A 72 2.52 13.37 11.77
CA GLY A 72 2.46 12.30 12.77
C GLY A 72 1.21 11.41 12.69
N LEU A 73 0.35 11.60 11.70
CA LEU A 73 -0.81 10.75 11.51
C LEU A 73 -0.39 9.37 10.99
N ASN A 74 -1.13 8.34 11.35
CA ASN A 74 -0.92 6.98 10.90
C ASN A 74 -2.14 6.37 10.20
N THR A 75 -3.19 7.17 10.05
CA THR A 75 -4.46 6.74 9.45
C THR A 75 -5.05 7.91 8.67
N VAL A 76 -5.59 7.62 7.50
CA VAL A 76 -6.44 8.56 6.77
C VAL A 76 -7.86 8.02 6.72
N ALA A 77 -8.84 8.88 7.05
CA ALA A 77 -10.26 8.58 6.90
C ALA A 77 -10.80 9.25 5.64
N THR A 78 -11.70 8.57 4.95
CA THR A 78 -12.44 9.12 3.82
C THR A 78 -13.83 8.51 3.74
N TYR A 79 -14.79 9.26 3.20
CA TYR A 79 -16.06 8.69 2.77
C TYR A 79 -15.93 8.11 1.36
N VAL A 80 -16.74 7.10 1.09
CA VAL A 80 -16.98 6.60 -0.27
C VAL A 80 -18.32 7.16 -0.73
N PHE A 81 -18.26 8.06 -1.71
CA PHE A 81 -19.41 8.79 -2.20
C PHE A 81 -20.12 7.96 -3.26
N TRP A 82 -21.16 7.24 -2.89
CA TRP A 82 -21.90 6.37 -3.79
C TRP A 82 -22.37 7.05 -5.07
N ASN A 83 -23.02 8.20 -4.93
CA ASN A 83 -23.54 9.00 -6.03
C ASN A 83 -22.47 9.50 -7.00
N LEU A 84 -21.20 9.49 -6.59
CA LEU A 84 -20.09 9.86 -7.45
C LEU A 84 -19.66 8.68 -8.34
N HIS A 85 -19.76 7.47 -7.81
CA HIS A 85 -19.33 6.26 -8.49
C HIS A 85 -20.43 5.65 -9.34
N GLU A 86 -21.68 5.66 -8.87
CA GLU A 86 -22.83 5.15 -9.59
C GLU A 86 -23.76 6.32 -9.93
N THR A 87 -23.46 6.99 -11.05
CA THR A 87 -24.25 8.14 -11.54
C THR A 87 -25.57 7.72 -12.19
N GLU A 88 -25.64 6.49 -12.69
CA GLU A 88 -26.82 5.81 -13.23
C GLU A 88 -26.84 4.37 -12.70
N PRO A 89 -28.03 3.79 -12.41
CA PRO A 89 -28.12 2.44 -11.89
C PRO A 89 -27.31 1.41 -12.69
N GLY A 90 -26.37 0.74 -12.02
CA GLY A 90 -25.50 -0.28 -12.59
C GLY A 90 -24.32 0.26 -13.42
N LYS A 91 -24.15 1.57 -13.56
CA LYS A 91 -23.01 2.17 -14.26
C LYS A 91 -22.02 2.73 -13.26
N TRP A 92 -20.90 2.05 -13.15
CA TRP A 92 -19.84 2.38 -12.17
C TRP A 92 -18.68 3.10 -12.85
N ASP A 93 -18.17 4.14 -12.17
CA ASP A 93 -17.00 4.91 -12.57
C ASP A 93 -16.00 5.03 -11.40
N PHE A 94 -14.80 4.50 -11.61
CA PHE A 94 -13.67 4.54 -10.67
C PHE A 94 -12.41 5.10 -11.34
N GLU A 95 -12.55 5.99 -12.32
CA GLU A 95 -11.43 6.53 -13.06
C GLU A 95 -11.00 7.91 -12.53
N GLY A 96 -9.73 8.27 -12.77
CA GLY A 96 -9.16 9.57 -12.42
C GLY A 96 -9.34 9.90 -10.93
N ASP A 97 -9.96 11.04 -10.63
CA ASP A 97 -10.21 11.52 -9.26
C ASP A 97 -11.19 10.64 -8.47
N LYS A 98 -11.83 9.67 -9.11
CA LYS A 98 -12.73 8.67 -8.52
C LYS A 98 -12.04 7.34 -8.24
N ASN A 99 -10.75 7.19 -8.54
CA ASN A 99 -10.04 5.93 -8.38
C ASN A 99 -9.69 5.65 -6.91
N LEU A 100 -10.70 5.17 -6.17
CA LEU A 100 -10.58 4.82 -4.75
C LEU A 100 -9.48 3.78 -4.49
N ALA A 101 -9.34 2.78 -5.37
CA ALA A 101 -8.33 1.74 -5.20
C ALA A 101 -6.91 2.31 -5.27
N GLU A 102 -6.67 3.22 -6.21
CA GLU A 102 -5.40 3.93 -6.34
C GLU A 102 -5.13 4.84 -5.13
N TYR A 103 -6.16 5.55 -4.65
CA TYR A 103 -6.04 6.37 -3.45
C TYR A 103 -5.62 5.56 -2.22
N ILE A 104 -6.27 4.39 -1.99
CA ILE A 104 -5.92 3.49 -0.88
C ILE A 104 -4.49 2.94 -1.03
N ARG A 105 -4.11 2.59 -2.25
CA ARG A 105 -2.75 2.10 -2.55
C ARG A 105 -1.70 3.16 -2.19
N ILE A 106 -1.92 4.41 -2.61
CA ILE A 106 -1.02 5.53 -2.31
C ILE A 106 -0.98 5.81 -0.81
N ALA A 107 -2.11 5.81 -0.11
CA ALA A 107 -2.15 5.98 1.34
C ALA A 107 -1.30 4.94 2.06
N GLY A 108 -1.42 3.68 1.69
CA GLY A 108 -0.61 2.59 2.25
C GLY A 108 0.89 2.73 1.96
N GLU A 109 1.27 3.22 0.78
CA GLU A 109 2.68 3.49 0.42
C GLU A 109 3.27 4.65 1.23
N GLU A 110 2.47 5.66 1.57
CA GLU A 110 2.90 6.78 2.42
C GLU A 110 2.82 6.45 3.92
N GLY A 111 2.37 5.24 4.30
CA GLY A 111 2.35 4.75 5.68
C GLY A 111 1.13 5.16 6.50
N LEU A 112 -0.01 5.34 5.83
CA LEU A 112 -1.31 5.66 6.43
C LEU A 112 -2.27 4.46 6.36
#